data_06dc2866f1d38095b9aabd6722cd53d8
#
_entry.id   06dc2866f1d38095b9aabd6722cd53d8
#
_cell.length_a   1.000
_cell.length_b   1.000
_cell.length_c   1.000
_cell.angle_alpha   90.00
_cell.angle_beta   90.00
_cell.angle_gamma   90.00
#
_symmetry.space_group_name_H-M   'P 1'
#
loop_
_entity.id
_entity.type
_entity.pdbx_description
1 polymer ?
#
loop_
_entity_poly.entity_id
_entity_poly.type
_entity_poly.pdbx_seq_one_letter_code
_entity_poly.pdbx_strand_id
1 'polypeptide(L)'
;MKFTVRPLFITFAMVSVLSACGDSLNSADANNAKAVALGEKLYAAKCAECHGKNLEGQPEWRSLKEDGTLPAPPHDDSGHTWHHDDQLLFKYTKLGGAGIAPPSFKSAMPAFGADLSDSDIWAVLSYIKSRWSPQAQARQAQLNKQP
;
A
#
# COMPACT_ATOMS: atom_id res chain seq x y z
N MET A 1 -37.97 -6.37 -67.16
CA MET A 1 -37.78 -6.32 -65.71
C MET A 1 -36.28 -6.20 -65.43
N LYS A 2 -35.81 -5.02 -64.96
CA LYS A 2 -34.40 -4.80 -64.62
C LYS A 2 -34.26 -4.86 -63.09
N PHE A 3 -33.56 -5.87 -62.58
CA PHE A 3 -33.27 -6.02 -61.17
C PHE A 3 -32.01 -5.22 -60.82
N THR A 4 -32.15 -4.22 -59.99
CA THR A 4 -31.03 -3.40 -59.50
C THR A 4 -30.59 -3.98 -58.15
N VAL A 5 -29.42 -4.60 -58.13
CA VAL A 5 -28.78 -5.14 -56.89
C VAL A 5 -28.07 -3.96 -56.22
N ARG A 6 -28.50 -3.59 -55.01
CA ARG A 6 -27.83 -2.57 -54.15
C ARG A 6 -26.73 -3.27 -53.32
N PRO A 7 -25.48 -2.79 -53.32
CA PRO A 7 -24.47 -3.34 -52.44
C PRO A 7 -24.72 -2.88 -50.98
N LEU A 8 -24.75 -3.87 -50.09
CA LEU A 8 -24.82 -3.65 -48.63
C LEU A 8 -23.42 -3.40 -48.13
N PHE A 9 -23.08 -2.16 -47.77
CA PHE A 9 -21.82 -1.83 -47.11
C PHE A 9 -21.92 -2.21 -45.63
N ILE A 10 -21.25 -3.29 -45.23
CA ILE A 10 -21.07 -3.67 -43.84
C ILE A 10 -19.88 -2.87 -43.29
N THR A 11 -20.16 -1.82 -42.50
CA THR A 11 -19.16 -1.07 -41.75
C THR A 11 -18.72 -1.90 -40.55
N PHE A 12 -17.50 -2.42 -40.61
CA PHE A 12 -16.85 -3.14 -39.49
C PHE A 12 -16.35 -2.10 -38.49
N ALA A 13 -17.07 -1.93 -37.37
CA ALA A 13 -16.63 -1.08 -36.28
C ALA A 13 -15.48 -1.76 -35.54
N MET A 14 -14.27 -1.23 -35.71
CA MET A 14 -13.08 -1.68 -35.01
C MET A 14 -13.13 -1.21 -33.54
N VAL A 15 -13.51 -2.10 -32.64
CA VAL A 15 -13.46 -1.84 -31.18
C VAL A 15 -11.99 -1.90 -30.76
N SER A 16 -11.40 -0.72 -30.57
CA SER A 16 -10.06 -0.63 -29.96
C SER A 16 -10.16 -0.94 -28.48
N VAL A 17 -9.73 -2.14 -28.09
CA VAL A 17 -9.53 -2.49 -26.67
C VAL A 17 -8.28 -1.75 -26.20
N LEU A 18 -8.47 -0.65 -25.48
CA LEU A 18 -7.41 0.02 -24.73
C LEU A 18 -7.00 -0.92 -23.56
N SER A 19 -5.95 -1.72 -23.79
CA SER A 19 -5.28 -2.41 -22.69
C SER A 19 -4.66 -1.35 -21.79
N ALA A 20 -5.29 -1.07 -20.66
CA ALA A 20 -4.69 -0.31 -19.58
C ALA A 20 -3.60 -1.19 -18.96
N CYS A 21 -2.37 -1.11 -19.49
CA CYS A 21 -1.18 -1.56 -18.78
C CYS A 21 -1.05 -0.63 -17.57
N GLY A 22 -1.55 -1.06 -16.41
CA GLY A 22 -1.22 -0.42 -15.15
C GLY A 22 0.25 -0.69 -14.87
N ASP A 23 1.05 0.39 -14.78
CA ASP A 23 2.45 0.28 -14.36
C ASP A 23 2.49 -0.39 -12.98
N SER A 24 3.14 -1.56 -12.90
CA SER A 24 3.32 -2.25 -11.62
C SER A 24 4.27 -1.45 -10.75
N LEU A 25 3.83 -1.10 -9.53
CA LEU A 25 4.68 -0.44 -8.55
C LEU A 25 5.66 -1.45 -7.97
N ASN A 26 6.91 -1.04 -7.82
CA ASN A 26 8.00 -1.83 -7.24
C ASN A 26 8.73 -1.13 -6.08
N SER A 27 8.25 0.05 -5.70
CA SER A 27 8.77 0.87 -4.61
C SER A 27 7.70 1.83 -4.09
N ALA A 28 7.88 2.33 -2.87
CA ALA A 28 7.02 3.36 -2.28
C ALA A 28 7.51 4.76 -2.70
N ASP A 29 6.63 5.53 -3.34
CA ASP A 29 6.89 6.90 -3.77
C ASP A 29 5.77 7.85 -3.32
N ALA A 30 6.08 8.69 -2.35
CA ALA A 30 5.16 9.69 -1.80
C ALA A 30 4.75 10.77 -2.82
N ASN A 31 5.50 10.93 -3.92
CA ASN A 31 5.23 11.92 -4.97
C ASN A 31 4.43 11.32 -6.15
N ASN A 32 4.24 10.01 -6.18
CA ASN A 32 3.41 9.36 -7.20
C ASN A 32 1.93 9.50 -6.84
N ALA A 33 1.27 10.51 -7.37
CA ALA A 33 -0.13 10.82 -7.05
C ALA A 33 -1.11 9.65 -7.29
N LYS A 34 -0.84 8.80 -8.31
CA LYS A 34 -1.67 7.62 -8.59
C LYS A 34 -1.48 6.54 -7.53
N ALA A 35 -0.23 6.27 -7.15
CA ALA A 35 0.09 5.32 -6.09
C ALA A 35 -0.49 5.78 -4.75
N VAL A 36 -0.34 7.05 -4.40
CA VAL A 36 -0.90 7.65 -3.18
C VAL A 36 -2.42 7.52 -3.14
N ALA A 37 -3.13 7.86 -4.22
CA ALA A 37 -4.59 7.77 -4.27
C ALA A 37 -5.12 6.31 -4.19
N LEU A 38 -4.41 5.35 -4.79
CA LEU A 38 -4.71 3.93 -4.65
C LEU A 38 -4.43 3.48 -3.20
N GLY A 39 -3.27 3.84 -2.67
CA GLY A 39 -2.84 3.50 -1.32
C GLY A 39 -3.78 4.01 -0.24
N GLU A 40 -4.32 5.23 -0.39
CA GLU A 40 -5.32 5.79 0.53
C GLU A 40 -6.58 4.91 0.60
N LYS A 41 -7.09 4.46 -0.53
CA LYS A 41 -8.27 3.58 -0.59
C LYS A 41 -8.00 2.22 0.06
N LEU A 42 -6.83 1.65 -0.23
CA LEU A 42 -6.44 0.34 0.32
C LEU A 42 -6.16 0.45 1.82
N TYR A 43 -5.50 1.53 2.27
CA TYR A 43 -5.27 1.80 3.68
C TYR A 43 -6.60 1.93 4.44
N ALA A 44 -7.55 2.70 3.93
CA ALA A 44 -8.88 2.85 4.53
C ALA A 44 -9.63 1.52 4.66
N ALA A 45 -9.47 0.62 3.69
CA ALA A 45 -10.17 -0.65 3.64
C ALA A 45 -9.51 -1.76 4.49
N LYS A 46 -8.19 -1.74 4.66
CA LYS A 46 -7.43 -2.88 5.21
C LYS A 46 -6.60 -2.54 6.45
N CYS A 47 -6.22 -1.28 6.66
CA CYS A 47 -5.26 -0.88 7.69
C CYS A 47 -5.89 0.02 8.76
N ALA A 48 -6.82 0.90 8.35
CA ALA A 48 -7.36 1.95 9.21
C ALA A 48 -8.14 1.43 10.43
N GLU A 49 -8.71 0.24 10.36
CA GLU A 49 -9.39 -0.39 11.51
C GLU A 49 -8.48 -0.50 12.73
N CYS A 50 -7.21 -0.85 12.51
CA CYS A 50 -6.22 -1.00 13.57
C CYS A 50 -5.33 0.25 13.73
N HIS A 51 -4.87 0.84 12.62
CA HIS A 51 -3.88 1.93 12.63
C HIS A 51 -4.49 3.33 12.63
N GLY A 52 -5.84 3.43 12.70
CA GLY A 52 -6.55 4.72 12.69
C GLY A 52 -6.73 5.28 11.28
N LYS A 53 -7.82 6.05 11.09
CA LYS A 53 -8.15 6.65 9.78
C LYS A 53 -7.16 7.74 9.36
N ASN A 54 -6.58 8.42 10.33
CA ASN A 54 -5.59 9.49 10.14
C ASN A 54 -4.16 9.03 10.46
N LEU A 55 -3.92 7.72 10.48
CA LEU A 55 -2.63 7.09 10.79
C LEU A 55 -2.21 7.22 12.27
N GLU A 56 -3.14 7.59 13.16
CA GLU A 56 -2.88 7.90 14.57
C GLU A 56 -2.58 6.68 15.44
N GLY A 57 -2.82 5.46 14.97
CA GLY A 57 -2.65 4.24 15.74
C GLY A 57 -3.65 4.08 16.88
N GLN A 58 -3.32 3.21 17.81
CA GLN A 58 -4.12 2.95 19.02
C GLN A 58 -3.49 3.63 20.26
N PRO A 59 -4.31 3.98 21.28
CA PRO A 59 -3.78 4.47 22.56
C PRO A 59 -2.79 3.46 23.16
N GLU A 60 -1.83 3.96 23.92
CA GLU A 60 -0.84 3.15 24.65
C GLU A 60 -0.08 2.14 23.78
N TRP A 61 0.14 2.44 22.49
CA TRP A 61 0.73 1.52 21.51
C TRP A 61 2.13 1.00 21.89
N ARG A 62 2.79 1.60 22.88
CA ARG A 62 4.08 1.14 23.43
C ARG A 62 3.93 0.20 24.62
N SER A 63 2.71 -0.02 25.11
CA SER A 63 2.41 -0.83 26.30
C SER A 63 1.85 -2.18 25.87
N LEU A 64 2.40 -3.27 26.43
CA LEU A 64 1.89 -4.61 26.14
C LEU A 64 0.46 -4.77 26.68
N LYS A 65 -0.38 -5.43 25.90
CA LYS A 65 -1.68 -5.92 26.32
C LYS A 65 -1.52 -7.17 27.20
N GLU A 66 -2.60 -7.59 27.83
CA GLU A 66 -2.64 -8.82 28.65
C GLU A 66 -2.25 -10.08 27.86
N ASP A 67 -2.57 -10.16 26.57
CA ASP A 67 -2.21 -11.25 25.67
C ASP A 67 -0.74 -11.22 25.22
N GLY A 68 0.01 -10.18 25.61
CA GLY A 68 1.41 -9.98 25.28
C GLY A 68 1.65 -9.40 23.88
N THR A 69 0.60 -8.94 23.18
CA THR A 69 0.75 -8.17 21.93
C THR A 69 0.83 -6.68 22.23
N LEU A 70 1.34 -5.90 21.27
CA LEU A 70 1.22 -4.43 21.30
C LEU A 70 -0.02 -3.97 20.52
N PRO A 71 -0.66 -2.87 20.95
CA PRO A 71 -1.62 -2.17 20.11
C PRO A 71 -0.99 -1.67 18.81
N ALA A 72 -1.79 -1.44 17.78
CA ALA A 72 -1.29 -0.98 16.49
C ALA A 72 -0.63 0.41 16.61
N PRO A 73 0.64 0.55 16.18
CA PRO A 73 1.35 1.82 16.26
C PRO A 73 0.81 2.85 15.26
N PRO A 74 1.03 4.14 15.52
CA PRO A 74 0.80 5.20 14.53
C PRO A 74 1.68 5.02 13.30
N HIS A 75 1.15 5.44 12.15
CA HIS A 75 1.88 5.53 10.89
C HIS A 75 2.19 6.97 10.48
N ASP A 76 1.74 7.96 11.26
CA ASP A 76 2.14 9.35 11.13
C ASP A 76 3.50 9.63 11.80
N ASP A 77 3.87 10.90 11.90
CA ASP A 77 5.14 11.32 12.52
C ASP A 77 5.25 10.99 14.01
N SER A 78 4.14 10.77 14.71
CA SER A 78 4.14 10.40 16.14
C SER A 78 4.54 8.95 16.39
N GLY A 79 4.47 8.12 15.33
CA GLY A 79 4.88 6.72 15.36
C GLY A 79 6.37 6.54 15.08
N HIS A 80 6.73 5.33 14.62
CA HIS A 80 8.10 4.99 14.30
C HIS A 80 8.29 4.32 12.92
N THR A 81 7.24 4.31 12.09
CA THR A 81 7.26 3.67 10.77
C THR A 81 8.38 4.24 9.88
N TRP A 82 8.62 5.53 9.93
CA TRP A 82 9.66 6.23 9.18
C TRP A 82 11.10 5.95 9.68
N HIS A 83 11.26 5.16 10.75
CA HIS A 83 12.56 4.64 11.22
C HIS A 83 12.99 3.35 10.51
N HIS A 84 12.17 2.82 9.62
CA HIS A 84 12.43 1.59 8.87
C HIS A 84 12.57 1.87 7.38
N ASP A 85 13.40 1.05 6.69
CA ASP A 85 13.51 1.09 5.24
C ASP A 85 12.27 0.51 4.55
N ASP A 86 12.10 0.83 3.28
CA ASP A 86 10.93 0.44 2.49
C ASP A 86 10.80 -1.09 2.37
N GLN A 87 11.90 -1.82 2.28
CA GLN A 87 11.88 -3.28 2.13
C GLN A 87 11.40 -3.97 3.40
N LEU A 88 11.81 -3.48 4.56
CA LEU A 88 11.33 -3.99 5.83
C LEU A 88 9.85 -3.71 6.01
N LEU A 89 9.39 -2.49 5.70
CA LEU A 89 7.96 -2.13 5.76
C LEU A 89 7.13 -2.98 4.81
N PHE A 90 7.63 -3.22 3.59
CA PHE A 90 6.99 -4.09 2.62
C PHE A 90 6.86 -5.54 3.14
N LYS A 91 7.94 -6.10 3.68
CA LYS A 91 7.95 -7.45 4.25
C LYS A 91 6.98 -7.57 5.42
N TYR A 92 6.96 -6.60 6.33
CA TYR A 92 6.02 -6.57 7.45
C TYR A 92 4.57 -6.57 6.98
N THR A 93 4.24 -5.78 5.98
CA THR A 93 2.89 -5.74 5.42
C THR A 93 2.54 -7.06 4.73
N LYS A 94 3.45 -7.59 3.92
CA LYS A 94 3.22 -8.81 3.13
C LYS A 94 3.09 -10.06 4.00
N LEU A 95 4.00 -10.24 4.96
CA LEU A 95 4.16 -11.46 5.76
C LEU A 95 3.50 -11.38 7.15
N GLY A 96 3.03 -10.19 7.54
CA GLY A 96 2.54 -9.93 8.89
C GLY A 96 3.64 -9.85 9.93
N GLY A 97 3.32 -9.33 11.10
CA GLY A 97 4.30 -9.16 12.16
C GLY A 97 4.89 -10.48 12.65
N ALA A 98 4.09 -11.53 12.74
CA ALA A 98 4.58 -12.86 13.17
C ALA A 98 5.56 -13.50 12.16
N GLY A 99 5.50 -13.12 10.88
CA GLY A 99 6.40 -13.64 9.85
C GLY A 99 7.79 -12.97 9.82
N ILE A 100 7.95 -11.85 10.53
CA ILE A 100 9.18 -11.03 10.50
C ILE A 100 9.79 -10.85 11.88
N ALA A 101 8.96 -10.71 12.91
CA ALA A 101 9.43 -10.46 14.27
C ALA A 101 10.16 -11.68 14.86
N PRO A 102 11.11 -11.45 15.80
CA PRO A 102 11.73 -12.56 16.52
C PRO A 102 10.69 -13.39 17.28
N PRO A 103 10.94 -14.68 17.53
CA PRO A 103 9.98 -15.58 18.21
C PRO A 103 9.50 -15.09 19.58
N SER A 104 10.27 -14.24 20.24
CA SER A 104 9.92 -13.62 21.53
C SER A 104 8.93 -12.48 21.42
N PHE A 105 8.68 -11.94 20.21
CA PHE A 105 7.76 -10.84 19.98
C PHE A 105 6.45 -11.34 19.41
N LYS A 106 5.37 -11.12 20.15
CA LYS A 106 4.01 -11.45 19.68
C LYS A 106 3.44 -10.28 18.88
N SER A 107 3.03 -10.54 17.66
CA SER A 107 2.38 -9.55 16.80
C SER A 107 0.96 -9.95 16.50
N ALA A 108 0.05 -8.97 16.58
CA ALA A 108 -1.34 -9.10 16.14
C ALA A 108 -1.54 -8.63 14.68
N MET A 109 -0.50 -8.07 14.03
CA MET A 109 -0.60 -7.62 12.64
C MET A 109 -0.67 -8.82 11.69
N PRO A 110 -1.76 -8.98 10.92
CA PRO A 110 -1.92 -10.08 9.99
C PRO A 110 -1.02 -9.90 8.75
N ALA A 111 -0.85 -10.99 7.99
CA ALA A 111 -0.22 -10.97 6.68
C ALA A 111 -1.23 -10.55 5.61
N PHE A 112 -0.83 -9.63 4.72
CA PHE A 112 -1.69 -9.14 3.63
C PHE A 112 -1.30 -9.69 2.26
N GLY A 113 -0.25 -10.49 2.14
CA GLY A 113 0.25 -11.00 0.85
C GLY A 113 -0.72 -11.91 0.09
N ALA A 114 -1.75 -12.44 0.74
CA ALA A 114 -2.83 -13.20 0.08
C ALA A 114 -3.94 -12.27 -0.46
N ASP A 115 -4.12 -11.09 0.14
CA ASP A 115 -5.22 -10.16 -0.17
C ASP A 115 -4.78 -8.98 -1.05
N LEU A 116 -3.52 -8.59 -0.97
CA LEU A 116 -2.92 -7.47 -1.67
C LEU A 116 -1.79 -7.94 -2.57
N SER A 117 -1.78 -7.46 -3.80
CA SER A 117 -0.62 -7.62 -4.68
C SER A 117 0.58 -6.82 -4.16
N ASP A 118 1.78 -7.13 -4.64
CA ASP A 118 2.98 -6.37 -4.31
C ASP A 118 2.84 -4.88 -4.68
N SER A 119 2.20 -4.60 -5.81
CA SER A 119 1.88 -3.24 -6.25
C SER A 119 0.92 -2.51 -5.29
N ASP A 120 -0.08 -3.21 -4.74
CA ASP A 120 -1.01 -2.65 -3.76
C ASP A 120 -0.30 -2.31 -2.45
N ILE A 121 0.60 -3.18 -1.99
CA ILE A 121 1.40 -2.93 -0.79
C ILE A 121 2.29 -1.69 -1.00
N TRP A 122 2.96 -1.56 -2.15
CA TRP A 122 3.74 -0.37 -2.47
C TRP A 122 2.88 0.90 -2.55
N ALA A 123 1.64 0.79 -3.03
CA ALA A 123 0.70 1.91 -3.02
C ALA A 123 0.32 2.33 -1.59
N VAL A 124 0.02 1.38 -0.70
CA VAL A 124 -0.26 1.67 0.72
C VAL A 124 0.93 2.36 1.38
N LEU A 125 2.15 1.87 1.16
CA LEU A 125 3.36 2.49 1.70
C LEU A 125 3.60 3.90 1.11
N SER A 126 3.28 4.12 -0.17
CA SER A 126 3.35 5.45 -0.80
C SER A 126 2.40 6.44 -0.13
N TYR A 127 1.17 6.01 0.19
CA TYR A 127 0.21 6.82 0.92
C TYR A 127 0.72 7.16 2.32
N ILE A 128 1.17 6.18 3.10
CA ILE A 128 1.71 6.41 4.45
C ILE A 128 2.87 7.41 4.38
N LYS A 129 3.83 7.23 3.48
CA LYS A 129 4.99 8.13 3.30
C LYS A 129 4.56 9.55 2.90
N SER A 130 3.49 9.70 2.11
CA SER A 130 2.98 11.01 1.70
C SER A 130 2.42 11.83 2.87
N ARG A 131 2.13 11.18 4.01
CA ARG A 131 1.58 11.81 5.21
C ARG A 131 2.66 12.25 6.21
N TRP A 132 3.92 11.90 5.98
CA TRP A 132 5.03 12.27 6.85
C TRP A 132 5.51 13.69 6.60
N SER A 133 6.05 14.31 7.63
CA SER A 133 6.78 15.58 7.51
C SER A 133 7.99 15.45 6.58
N PRO A 134 8.47 16.57 6.01
CA PRO A 134 9.70 16.56 5.21
C PRO A 134 10.91 15.98 5.97
N GLN A 135 10.98 16.18 7.29
CA GLN A 135 12.05 15.64 8.14
C GLN A 135 11.99 14.10 8.22
N ALA A 136 10.80 13.53 8.46
CA ALA A 136 10.61 12.09 8.52
C ALA A 136 10.90 11.44 7.17
N GLN A 137 10.41 12.03 6.07
CA GLN A 137 10.70 11.56 4.71
C GLN A 137 12.21 11.60 4.39
N ALA A 138 12.91 12.69 4.74
CA ALA A 138 14.34 12.82 4.50
C ALA A 138 15.15 11.78 5.30
N ARG A 139 14.78 11.53 6.56
CA ARG A 139 15.43 10.51 7.39
C ARG A 139 15.21 9.10 6.84
N GLN A 140 13.98 8.75 6.50
CA GLN A 140 13.64 7.44 5.93
C GLN A 140 14.36 7.21 4.59
N ALA A 141 14.47 8.25 3.75
CA ALA A 141 15.22 8.16 2.49
C ALA A 141 16.72 7.86 2.67
N GLN A 142 17.31 8.19 3.84
CA GLN A 142 18.68 7.80 4.16
C GLN A 142 18.78 6.33 4.50
N LEU A 143 17.77 5.76 5.19
CA LEU A 143 17.73 4.33 5.52
C LEU A 143 17.63 3.47 4.25
N ASN A 144 16.85 3.92 3.25
CA ASN A 144 16.72 3.24 1.97
C ASN A 144 18.02 3.18 1.13
N LYS A 145 19.06 3.95 1.49
CA LYS A 145 20.35 3.94 0.82
C LYS A 145 21.38 3.02 1.47
N GLN A 146 21.04 2.49 2.64
CA GLN A 146 21.93 1.57 3.34
C GLN A 146 21.80 0.17 2.72
N PRO A 147 22.92 -0.53 2.47
CA PRO A 147 22.91 -1.85 1.86
C PRO A 147 22.34 -2.93 2.81
#